data_4c386373909ba9861709cebb9644b55b
#
_entry.id   4c386373909ba9861709cebb9644b55b
#
_cell.length_a   1.000
_cell.length_b   1.000
_cell.length_c   1.000
_cell.angle_alpha   90.00
_cell.angle_beta   90.00
_cell.angle_gamma   90.00
#
_symmetry.space_group_name_H-M   'P 1'
#
loop_
_entity.id
_entity.type
_entity.pdbx_description
1 polymer ?
#
loop_
_entity_poly.entity_id
_entity_poly.type
_entity_poly.pdbx_seq_one_letter_code
_entity_poly.pdbx_strand_id
1 'polypeptide(L)'
;MLLNTKKKPIGIILWKGKSLLDGKRIMVIATGVFSKTENRKTGNMIQTWILRRDINPILARRMGEDYSICGNCKAREKSTCYVNLGRSPFAIFNAYHDDRYKMFEDKDLDYFRGRSIRIGSYGDPSCIPYEIWENICEVAKSWTGYTHQWDNKKVDPRLKYLCMASVDSIKGYMKEYEKAQQLGWRTFRIRESLDNPLTDKEFICPASKEGGVKTTCEKCNSCNGLISGSFHKSPVIVHHADSEAMGSMWRLERYIKMMKLIKWKKSWRRDYQTEKKKFKEVCPF
;
A
#
# COMPACT_ATOMS: atom_id res chain seq x y z
N MET A 1 30.58 21.22 19.64
CA MET A 1 29.91 21.37 18.34
C MET A 1 29.55 19.98 17.82
N LEU A 2 28.34 19.48 18.11
CA LEU A 2 27.91 18.14 17.68
C LEU A 2 27.62 18.23 16.17
N LEU A 3 28.44 17.57 15.38
CA LEU A 3 28.20 17.37 13.96
C LEU A 3 26.87 16.62 13.80
N ASN A 4 25.83 17.36 13.43
CA ASN A 4 24.53 16.80 13.09
C ASN A 4 24.65 16.11 11.73
N THR A 5 25.21 14.91 11.71
CA THR A 5 25.31 14.08 10.51
C THR A 5 23.89 13.66 10.11
N LYS A 6 23.25 14.45 9.23
CA LYS A 6 21.96 14.07 8.63
C LYS A 6 22.06 12.65 8.08
N LYS A 7 21.33 11.74 8.69
CA LYS A 7 21.28 10.35 8.24
C LYS A 7 20.89 10.29 6.76
N LYS A 8 21.63 9.51 5.97
CA LYS A 8 21.34 9.33 4.53
C LYS A 8 19.87 8.87 4.38
N PRO A 9 19.08 9.50 3.48
CA PRO A 9 17.68 9.11 3.28
C PRO A 9 17.56 7.69 2.74
N ILE A 10 16.53 6.98 3.18
CA ILE A 10 16.26 5.59 2.79
C ILE A 10 15.12 5.46 1.76
N GLY A 11 14.54 6.56 1.35
CA GLY A 11 13.49 6.65 0.34
C GLY A 11 13.02 8.09 0.17
N ILE A 12 11.98 8.28 -0.65
CA ILE A 12 11.48 9.58 -1.07
C ILE A 12 10.00 9.71 -0.70
N ILE A 13 9.62 10.84 -0.12
CA ILE A 13 8.22 11.23 0.04
C ILE A 13 7.78 11.87 -1.27
N LEU A 14 7.00 11.13 -2.05
CA LEU A 14 6.49 11.61 -3.34
C LEU A 14 5.47 12.73 -3.18
N TRP A 15 4.66 12.65 -2.13
CA TRP A 15 3.60 13.62 -1.91
C TRP A 15 3.09 13.62 -0.46
N LYS A 16 2.63 14.78 0.00
CA LYS A 16 1.92 15.00 1.26
C LYS A 16 0.70 15.88 1.01
N GLY A 17 -0.48 15.43 1.42
CA GLY A 17 -1.69 16.22 1.23
C GLY A 17 -2.89 15.64 1.95
N LYS A 18 -4.07 16.02 1.46
CA LYS A 18 -5.35 15.51 1.93
C LYS A 18 -5.83 14.38 1.02
N SER A 19 -6.29 13.29 1.61
CA SER A 19 -6.93 12.20 0.86
C SER A 19 -8.11 12.72 0.03
N LEU A 20 -8.17 12.32 -1.22
CA LEU A 20 -9.30 12.61 -2.11
C LEU A 20 -10.58 11.88 -1.68
N LEU A 21 -10.47 10.86 -0.82
CA LEU A 21 -11.62 10.08 -0.35
C LEU A 21 -12.37 10.79 0.80
N ASP A 22 -11.65 11.39 1.76
CA ASP A 22 -12.24 11.92 3.00
C ASP A 22 -11.55 13.17 3.57
N GLY A 23 -10.54 13.71 2.89
CA GLY A 23 -9.85 14.94 3.29
C GLY A 23 -8.85 14.79 4.45
N LYS A 24 -8.63 13.59 4.98
CA LYS A 24 -7.64 13.35 6.05
C LYS A 24 -6.21 13.45 5.54
N ARG A 25 -5.26 13.80 6.42
CA ARG A 25 -3.86 13.99 6.06
C ARG A 25 -3.17 12.66 5.78
N ILE A 26 -2.67 12.49 4.57
CA ILE A 26 -1.96 11.30 4.10
C ILE A 26 -0.61 11.68 3.48
N MET A 27 0.19 10.68 3.19
CA MET A 27 1.47 10.79 2.50
C MET A 27 1.70 9.59 1.58
N VAL A 28 2.54 9.79 0.57
CA VAL A 28 3.03 8.73 -0.30
C VAL A 28 4.54 8.65 -0.21
N ILE A 29 5.06 7.48 0.08
CA ILE A 29 6.50 7.22 0.22
C ILE A 29 6.92 6.15 -0.76
N ALA A 30 8.00 6.41 -1.52
CA ALA A 30 8.69 5.44 -2.35
C ALA A 30 9.90 4.85 -1.62
N THR A 31 9.99 3.52 -1.59
CA THR A 31 11.13 2.78 -1.05
C THR A 31 11.77 1.88 -2.11
N GLY A 32 13.01 1.43 -1.89
CA GLY A 32 13.77 0.72 -2.92
C GLY A 32 14.31 1.65 -4.01
N VAL A 33 14.26 2.96 -3.80
CA VAL A 33 14.74 3.97 -4.74
C VAL A 33 16.26 3.98 -4.78
N PHE A 34 16.90 4.00 -3.61
CA PHE A 34 18.36 4.11 -3.47
C PHE A 34 19.07 2.75 -3.36
N SER A 35 18.32 1.66 -3.34
CA SER A 35 18.87 0.30 -3.23
C SER A 35 18.04 -0.68 -4.05
N LYS A 36 18.66 -1.74 -4.53
CA LYS A 36 17.93 -2.86 -5.12
C LYS A 36 17.21 -3.65 -4.03
N THR A 37 16.02 -4.12 -4.33
CA THR A 37 15.23 -4.98 -3.45
C THR A 37 15.03 -6.33 -4.13
N GLU A 38 15.21 -7.42 -3.38
CA GLU A 38 14.95 -8.78 -3.88
C GLU A 38 13.67 -9.32 -3.26
N ASN A 39 12.54 -8.76 -3.68
CA ASN A 39 11.25 -9.29 -3.25
C ASN A 39 10.88 -10.52 -4.07
N ARG A 40 10.57 -11.63 -3.40
CA ARG A 40 10.28 -12.93 -4.04
C ARG A 40 9.11 -12.84 -5.04
N LYS A 41 8.12 -11.98 -4.81
CA LYS A 41 6.95 -11.83 -5.69
C LYS A 41 7.10 -10.67 -6.66
N THR A 42 7.55 -9.52 -6.20
CA THR A 42 7.59 -8.30 -7.04
C THR A 42 8.92 -8.09 -7.77
N GLY A 43 9.99 -8.77 -7.36
CA GLY A 43 11.32 -8.53 -7.90
C GLY A 43 11.92 -7.23 -7.34
N ASN A 44 12.69 -6.52 -8.18
CA ASN A 44 13.37 -5.27 -7.84
C ASN A 44 12.54 -4.01 -8.12
N MET A 45 11.22 -4.11 -7.95
CA MET A 45 10.34 -2.95 -8.15
C MET A 45 10.49 -1.93 -7.01
N ILE A 46 10.49 -0.65 -7.34
CA ILE A 46 10.26 0.44 -6.39
C ILE A 46 8.85 0.26 -5.81
N GLN A 47 8.73 0.29 -4.48
CA GLN A 47 7.44 0.10 -3.79
C GLN A 47 6.92 1.46 -3.32
N THR A 48 5.65 1.77 -3.58
CA THR A 48 5.02 2.98 -3.06
C THR A 48 4.01 2.64 -1.97
N TRP A 49 3.98 3.46 -0.93
CA TRP A 49 3.21 3.25 0.29
C TRP A 49 2.39 4.48 0.60
N ILE A 50 1.10 4.32 0.71
CA ILE A 50 0.18 5.39 1.06
C ILE A 50 -0.21 5.21 2.51
N LEU A 51 0.03 6.22 3.33
CA LEU A 51 -0.10 6.13 4.79
C LEU A 51 -0.80 7.38 5.34
N ARG A 52 -1.53 7.21 6.43
CA ARG A 52 -1.93 8.33 7.27
C ARG A 52 -0.68 8.97 7.88
N ARG A 53 -0.68 10.30 8.04
CA ARG A 53 0.46 11.01 8.63
C ARG A 53 0.43 11.05 10.15
N ASP A 54 -0.74 10.93 10.73
CA ASP A 54 -1.06 11.21 12.14
C ASP A 54 -1.34 9.95 12.97
N ILE A 55 -1.55 8.82 12.33
CA ILE A 55 -1.87 7.56 12.99
C ILE A 55 -1.15 6.39 12.30
N ASN A 56 -0.55 5.50 13.09
CA ASN A 56 0.13 4.35 12.50
C ASN A 56 -0.85 3.36 11.83
N PRO A 57 -0.39 2.60 10.83
CA PRO A 57 -1.27 1.78 9.99
C PRO A 57 -2.05 0.72 10.76
N ILE A 58 -1.51 0.21 11.86
CA ILE A 58 -2.20 -0.81 12.68
C ILE A 58 -3.36 -0.19 13.45
N LEU A 59 -3.14 0.98 14.06
CA LEU A 59 -4.20 1.70 14.77
C LEU A 59 -5.23 2.26 13.77
N ALA A 60 -4.78 2.80 12.63
CA ALA A 60 -5.68 3.26 11.56
C ALA A 60 -6.65 2.16 11.15
N ARG A 61 -6.14 0.95 10.88
CA ARG A 61 -6.97 -0.21 10.55
C ARG A 61 -7.95 -0.57 11.65
N ARG A 62 -7.48 -0.64 12.89
CA ARG A 62 -8.29 -1.01 14.04
C ARG A 62 -9.44 -0.04 14.32
N MET A 63 -9.21 1.24 14.07
CA MET A 63 -10.18 2.32 14.32
C MET A 63 -11.03 2.65 13.09
N GLY A 64 -10.85 1.96 11.95
CA GLY A 64 -11.51 2.29 10.69
C GLY A 64 -10.99 3.54 10.00
N GLU A 65 -9.95 4.18 10.55
CA GLU A 65 -9.33 5.41 10.04
C GLU A 65 -8.47 5.16 8.79
N ASP A 66 -8.22 3.91 8.44
CA ASP A 66 -7.57 3.51 7.20
C ASP A 66 -8.48 3.68 5.96
N TYR A 67 -9.75 4.08 6.14
CA TYR A 67 -10.62 4.50 5.04
C TYR A 67 -9.96 5.57 4.16
N SER A 68 -9.25 6.51 4.77
CA SER A 68 -8.54 7.60 4.07
C SER A 68 -7.55 7.13 3.01
N ILE A 69 -7.06 5.92 3.12
CA ILE A 69 -6.03 5.35 2.22
C ILE A 69 -6.48 4.08 1.51
N CYS A 70 -7.58 3.47 1.91
CA CYS A 70 -8.08 2.22 1.34
C CYS A 70 -9.52 2.32 0.80
N GLY A 71 -10.27 3.36 1.19
CA GLY A 71 -11.67 3.53 0.81
C GLY A 71 -12.54 2.33 1.16
N ASN A 72 -13.43 1.97 0.26
CA ASN A 72 -14.39 0.84 0.39
C ASN A 72 -13.80 -0.51 -0.01
N CYS A 73 -12.50 -0.72 0.19
CA CYS A 73 -11.86 -2.00 -0.10
C CYS A 73 -12.48 -3.12 0.74
N LYS A 74 -13.05 -4.14 0.09
CA LYS A 74 -13.71 -5.28 0.76
C LYS A 74 -12.73 -6.12 1.58
N ALA A 75 -11.48 -6.22 1.15
CA ALA A 75 -10.44 -6.92 1.92
C ALA A 75 -10.12 -6.19 3.23
N ARG A 76 -10.25 -4.85 3.26
CA ARG A 76 -10.14 -4.04 4.46
C ARG A 76 -11.26 -4.41 5.45
N GLU A 77 -12.51 -4.38 5.03
CA GLU A 77 -13.67 -4.64 5.88
C GLU A 77 -13.65 -6.06 6.45
N LYS A 78 -13.34 -7.04 5.62
CA LYS A 78 -13.34 -8.47 5.98
C LYS A 78 -12.04 -8.93 6.66
N SER A 79 -11.09 -8.05 6.93
CA SER A 79 -9.77 -8.39 7.48
C SER A 79 -8.97 -9.42 6.65
N THR A 80 -9.30 -9.54 5.36
CA THR A 80 -8.64 -10.45 4.41
C THR A 80 -7.50 -9.79 3.63
N CYS A 81 -7.13 -8.55 3.97
CA CYS A 81 -6.01 -7.87 3.35
C CYS A 81 -4.71 -8.63 3.59
N TYR A 82 -4.01 -8.98 2.50
CA TYR A 82 -2.73 -9.71 2.55
C TYR A 82 -1.55 -8.86 3.05
N VAL A 83 -1.72 -7.53 3.16
CA VAL A 83 -0.65 -6.63 3.61
C VAL A 83 -0.45 -6.78 5.11
N ASN A 84 0.73 -7.25 5.51
CA ASN A 84 1.10 -7.33 6.92
C ASN A 84 1.45 -5.93 7.45
N LEU A 85 0.49 -5.31 8.14
CA LEU A 85 0.62 -3.93 8.66
C LEU A 85 1.73 -3.77 9.69
N GLY A 86 2.06 -4.82 10.44
CA GLY A 86 3.11 -4.81 11.46
C GLY A 86 4.54 -4.89 10.90
N ARG A 87 4.69 -5.06 9.59
CA ARG A 87 5.98 -5.10 8.90
C ARG A 87 6.24 -3.76 8.17
N SER A 88 6.33 -3.82 6.84
CA SER A 88 6.73 -2.66 6.03
C SER A 88 5.90 -1.40 6.28
N PRO A 89 4.55 -1.42 6.29
CA PRO A 89 3.79 -0.19 6.53
C PRO A 89 4.12 0.48 7.86
N PHE A 90 4.25 -0.31 8.93
CA PHE A 90 4.60 0.21 10.25
C PHE A 90 6.04 0.73 10.33
N ALA A 91 6.99 -0.01 9.75
CA ALA A 91 8.39 0.41 9.71
C ALA A 91 8.56 1.72 8.92
N ILE A 92 7.85 1.87 7.80
CA ILE A 92 7.87 3.08 6.97
C ILE A 92 7.24 4.26 7.72
N PHE A 93 6.12 4.04 8.41
CA PHE A 93 5.50 5.06 9.24
C PHE A 93 6.46 5.58 10.33
N ASN A 94 7.15 4.68 11.05
CA ASN A 94 8.11 5.07 12.06
C ASN A 94 9.31 5.82 11.46
N ALA A 95 9.86 5.31 10.36
CA ALA A 95 10.98 5.94 9.67
C ALA A 95 10.62 7.34 9.12
N TYR A 96 9.34 7.58 8.77
CA TYR A 96 8.86 8.92 8.43
C TYR A 96 8.92 9.87 9.64
N HIS A 97 8.51 9.42 10.80
CA HIS A 97 8.57 10.23 12.03
C HIS A 97 9.99 10.40 12.58
N ASP A 98 10.93 9.58 12.13
CA ASP A 98 12.36 9.68 12.42
C ASP A 98 13.13 10.47 11.33
N ASP A 99 12.42 11.22 10.45
CA ASP A 99 12.97 12.05 9.36
C ASP A 99 13.94 11.30 8.42
N ARG A 100 13.63 10.00 8.13
CA ARG A 100 14.48 9.15 7.31
C ARG A 100 14.20 9.27 5.80
N TYR A 101 13.20 10.06 5.38
CA TYR A 101 12.82 10.25 3.99
C TYR A 101 13.03 11.70 3.57
N LYS A 102 13.57 11.91 2.37
CA LYS A 102 13.61 13.24 1.77
C LYS A 102 12.31 13.55 1.02
N MET A 103 11.97 14.82 0.87
CA MET A 103 10.91 15.24 -0.06
C MET A 103 11.37 15.04 -1.49
N PHE A 104 10.42 14.73 -2.36
CA PHE A 104 10.61 14.65 -3.79
C PHE A 104 10.96 16.02 -4.39
N GLU A 105 11.92 16.03 -5.29
CA GLU A 105 12.31 17.13 -6.15
C GLU A 105 12.34 16.63 -7.60
N ASP A 106 12.14 17.49 -8.60
CA ASP A 106 12.04 17.06 -10.01
C ASP A 106 13.25 16.24 -10.50
N LYS A 107 14.44 16.56 -10.03
CA LYS A 107 15.66 15.78 -10.30
C LYS A 107 15.59 14.33 -9.81
N ASP A 108 14.69 14.02 -8.88
CA ASP A 108 14.54 12.68 -8.34
C ASP A 108 13.80 11.74 -9.30
N LEU A 109 13.20 12.26 -10.37
CA LEU A 109 12.65 11.44 -11.46
C LEU A 109 13.70 10.49 -12.05
N ASP A 110 14.96 10.86 -12.03
CA ASP A 110 16.05 10.03 -12.55
C ASP A 110 16.20 8.70 -11.77
N TYR A 111 15.82 8.67 -10.49
CA TYR A 111 15.81 7.42 -9.73
C TYR A 111 14.72 6.44 -10.17
N PHE A 112 13.68 6.92 -10.85
CA PHE A 112 12.57 6.11 -11.36
C PHE A 112 12.80 5.71 -12.81
N ARG A 113 13.65 6.44 -13.53
CA ARG A 113 13.94 6.20 -14.95
C ARG A 113 14.45 4.79 -15.17
N GLY A 114 13.79 4.06 -16.07
CA GLY A 114 14.13 2.68 -16.41
C GLY A 114 13.91 1.65 -15.29
N ARG A 115 13.29 2.04 -14.16
CA ARG A 115 12.95 1.14 -13.06
C ARG A 115 11.48 0.74 -13.14
N SER A 116 11.16 -0.44 -12.62
CA SER A 116 9.78 -0.89 -12.46
C SER A 116 9.22 -0.42 -11.12
N ILE A 117 7.93 -0.03 -11.11
CA ILE A 117 7.26 0.59 -9.96
C ILE A 117 6.02 -0.21 -9.59
N ARG A 118 5.80 -0.44 -8.30
CA ARG A 118 4.53 -0.92 -7.77
C ARG A 118 3.77 0.24 -7.13
N ILE A 119 2.68 0.65 -7.77
CA ILE A 119 1.77 1.68 -7.29
C ILE A 119 0.87 1.07 -6.19
N GLY A 120 0.84 1.69 -5.02
CA GLY A 120 -0.02 1.26 -3.93
C GLY A 120 0.32 -0.12 -3.36
N SER A 121 1.59 -0.36 -2.97
CA SER A 121 1.96 -1.57 -2.22
C SER A 121 1.18 -1.69 -0.91
N TYR A 122 0.79 -0.56 -0.34
CA TYR A 122 -0.22 -0.39 0.70
C TYR A 122 -0.97 0.92 0.46
N GLY A 123 -2.29 0.89 0.61
CA GLY A 123 -3.19 1.98 0.28
C GLY A 123 -3.62 1.97 -1.20
N ASP A 124 -4.74 2.59 -1.48
CA ASP A 124 -5.34 2.66 -2.80
C ASP A 124 -4.82 3.88 -3.57
N PRO A 125 -4.33 3.73 -4.79
CA PRO A 125 -3.81 4.83 -5.60
C PRO A 125 -4.81 5.98 -5.84
N SER A 126 -6.09 5.71 -5.77
CA SER A 126 -7.15 6.69 -6.00
C SER A 126 -7.27 7.77 -4.93
N CYS A 127 -6.63 7.61 -3.77
CA CYS A 127 -6.73 8.57 -2.68
C CYS A 127 -5.80 9.78 -2.81
N ILE A 128 -4.96 9.84 -3.85
CA ILE A 128 -4.06 10.97 -4.15
C ILE A 128 -4.24 11.46 -5.59
N PRO A 129 -3.79 12.67 -5.94
CA PRO A 129 -3.87 13.19 -7.30
C PRO A 129 -3.21 12.27 -8.33
N TYR A 130 -3.88 12.09 -9.46
CA TYR A 130 -3.43 11.24 -10.57
C TYR A 130 -2.03 11.63 -11.08
N GLU A 131 -1.77 12.93 -11.15
CA GLU A 131 -0.52 13.50 -11.67
C GLU A 131 0.72 13.02 -10.91
N ILE A 132 0.57 12.70 -9.63
CA ILE A 132 1.68 12.15 -8.82
C ILE A 132 2.12 10.79 -9.35
N TRP A 133 1.16 9.96 -9.79
CA TRP A 133 1.46 8.67 -10.40
C TRP A 133 1.94 8.80 -11.84
N GLU A 134 1.30 9.65 -12.62
CA GLU A 134 1.64 9.91 -14.01
C GLU A 134 3.11 10.28 -14.15
N ASN A 135 3.57 11.29 -13.41
CA ASN A 135 4.96 11.78 -13.46
C ASN A 135 6.00 10.68 -13.27
N ILE A 136 5.81 9.77 -12.30
CA ILE A 136 6.79 8.70 -12.08
C ILE A 136 6.62 7.53 -13.07
N CYS A 137 5.40 7.29 -13.57
CA CYS A 137 5.15 6.23 -14.54
C CYS A 137 5.64 6.58 -15.94
N GLU A 138 5.64 7.85 -16.34
CA GLU A 138 6.14 8.31 -17.64
C GLU A 138 7.62 7.98 -17.84
N VAL A 139 8.43 8.07 -16.80
CA VAL A 139 9.86 7.77 -16.87
C VAL A 139 10.21 6.33 -16.51
N ALA A 140 9.26 5.60 -15.92
CA ALA A 140 9.45 4.23 -15.51
C ALA A 140 9.53 3.28 -16.71
N LYS A 141 10.28 2.18 -16.55
CA LYS A 141 10.27 1.07 -17.51
C LYS A 141 8.91 0.37 -17.56
N SER A 142 8.28 0.22 -16.41
CA SER A 142 7.01 -0.47 -16.25
C SER A 142 6.43 -0.24 -14.85
N TRP A 143 5.15 -0.56 -14.69
CA TRP A 143 4.52 -0.47 -13.38
C TRP A 143 3.43 -1.53 -13.20
N THR A 144 3.04 -1.74 -11.92
CA THR A 144 1.84 -2.48 -11.54
C THR A 144 1.02 -1.63 -10.58
N GLY A 145 -0.29 -1.67 -10.70
CA GLY A 145 -1.20 -0.92 -9.82
C GLY A 145 -2.59 -1.54 -9.79
N TYR A 146 -3.27 -1.37 -8.66
CA TYR A 146 -4.63 -1.86 -8.44
C TYR A 146 -5.42 -0.84 -7.67
N THR A 147 -6.71 -0.72 -7.99
CA THR A 147 -7.65 0.10 -7.20
C THR A 147 -8.91 -0.67 -6.88
N HIS A 148 -9.39 -0.52 -5.65
CA HIS A 148 -10.71 -1.00 -5.22
C HIS A 148 -11.79 0.07 -5.36
N GLN A 149 -11.40 1.29 -5.79
CA GLN A 149 -12.29 2.43 -5.94
C GLN A 149 -12.68 2.69 -7.40
N TRP A 150 -12.53 1.70 -8.27
CA TRP A 150 -12.71 1.81 -9.72
C TRP A 150 -14.13 2.22 -10.14
N ASP A 151 -15.15 2.01 -9.31
CA ASP A 151 -16.54 2.43 -9.55
C ASP A 151 -16.97 3.67 -8.75
N ASN A 152 -16.04 4.27 -8.00
CA ASN A 152 -16.28 5.48 -7.23
C ASN A 152 -16.21 6.71 -8.13
N LYS A 153 -17.33 7.44 -8.26
CA LYS A 153 -17.46 8.63 -9.12
C LYS A 153 -16.50 9.79 -8.74
N LYS A 154 -15.92 9.79 -7.55
CA LYS A 154 -14.94 10.79 -7.11
C LYS A 154 -13.52 10.49 -7.58
N VAL A 155 -13.27 9.31 -8.10
CA VAL A 155 -11.95 8.88 -8.54
C VAL A 155 -11.69 9.40 -9.95
N ASP A 156 -10.47 9.89 -10.17
CA ASP A 156 -10.05 10.33 -11.50
C ASP A 156 -10.14 9.16 -12.51
N PRO A 157 -10.93 9.29 -13.58
CA PRO A 157 -11.14 8.21 -14.54
C PRO A 157 -9.86 7.84 -15.31
N ARG A 158 -8.86 8.71 -15.34
CA ARG A 158 -7.55 8.43 -15.97
C ARG A 158 -6.79 7.34 -15.23
N LEU A 159 -7.11 7.10 -13.95
CA LEU A 159 -6.43 6.06 -13.15
C LEU A 159 -6.54 4.67 -13.79
N LYS A 160 -7.55 4.43 -14.64
CA LYS A 160 -7.69 3.18 -15.41
C LYS A 160 -6.52 2.89 -16.35
N TYR A 161 -5.74 3.89 -16.74
CA TYR A 161 -4.55 3.72 -17.57
C TYR A 161 -3.32 3.28 -16.76
N LEU A 162 -3.34 3.48 -15.45
CA LEU A 162 -2.25 3.13 -14.55
C LEU A 162 -2.55 1.89 -13.71
N CYS A 163 -3.81 1.67 -13.35
CA CYS A 163 -4.23 0.63 -12.42
C CYS A 163 -5.28 -0.30 -13.01
N MET A 164 -5.31 -1.51 -12.50
CA MET A 164 -6.38 -2.47 -12.76
C MET A 164 -7.50 -2.32 -11.71
N ALA A 165 -8.74 -2.55 -12.11
CA ALA A 165 -9.86 -2.68 -11.19
C ALA A 165 -9.75 -3.99 -10.40
N SER A 166 -9.65 -3.92 -9.07
CA SER A 166 -9.76 -5.10 -8.21
C SER A 166 -11.21 -5.55 -8.12
N VAL A 167 -11.49 -6.75 -8.63
CA VAL A 167 -12.79 -7.41 -8.56
C VAL A 167 -12.72 -8.47 -7.46
N ASP A 168 -13.24 -8.13 -6.28
CA ASP A 168 -13.04 -8.90 -5.05
C ASP A 168 -14.29 -9.64 -4.59
N SER A 169 -15.37 -9.58 -5.35
CA SER A 169 -16.59 -10.32 -5.06
C SER A 169 -16.42 -11.79 -5.37
N ILE A 170 -16.47 -12.62 -4.34
CA ILE A 170 -16.48 -14.07 -4.50
C ILE A 170 -17.83 -14.51 -5.08
N LYS A 171 -18.92 -13.99 -4.52
CA LYS A 171 -20.28 -14.20 -5.04
C LYS A 171 -20.69 -12.99 -5.85
N GLY A 172 -21.08 -13.19 -7.11
CA GLY A 172 -21.50 -12.12 -8.02
C GLY A 172 -20.34 -11.36 -8.66
N TYR A 173 -19.14 -11.95 -8.71
CA TYR A 173 -17.98 -11.36 -9.38
C TYR A 173 -18.24 -10.99 -10.82
N MET A 174 -19.10 -11.71 -11.53
CA MET A 174 -19.44 -11.40 -12.93
C MET A 174 -20.03 -10.00 -13.09
N LYS A 175 -20.93 -9.57 -12.20
CA LYS A 175 -21.50 -8.22 -12.24
C LYS A 175 -20.44 -7.14 -12.07
N GLU A 176 -19.51 -7.31 -11.13
CA GLU A 176 -18.40 -6.38 -10.92
C GLU A 176 -17.43 -6.41 -12.11
N TYR A 177 -17.12 -7.59 -12.61
CA TYR A 177 -16.27 -7.79 -13.77
C TYR A 177 -16.84 -7.10 -15.00
N GLU A 178 -18.10 -7.36 -15.36
CA GLU A 178 -18.79 -6.77 -16.50
C GLU A 178 -18.87 -5.24 -16.36
N LYS A 179 -19.23 -4.74 -15.17
CA LYS A 179 -19.26 -3.31 -14.88
C LYS A 179 -17.89 -2.65 -15.06
N ALA A 180 -16.82 -3.28 -14.56
CA ALA A 180 -15.46 -2.76 -14.74
C ALA A 180 -15.07 -2.73 -16.23
N GLN A 181 -15.39 -3.77 -16.98
CA GLN A 181 -15.16 -3.83 -18.43
C GLN A 181 -15.95 -2.74 -19.19
N GLN A 182 -17.22 -2.52 -18.86
CA GLN A 182 -18.06 -1.46 -19.46
C GLN A 182 -17.48 -0.06 -19.18
N LEU A 183 -16.85 0.14 -18.01
CA LEU A 183 -16.16 1.38 -17.66
C LEU A 183 -14.75 1.50 -18.25
N GLY A 184 -14.33 0.51 -19.04
CA GLY A 184 -13.03 0.49 -19.73
C GLY A 184 -11.84 0.13 -18.84
N TRP A 185 -12.07 -0.53 -17.71
CA TRP A 185 -11.00 -1.01 -16.84
C TRP A 185 -10.51 -2.39 -17.24
N ARG A 186 -9.20 -2.60 -17.17
CA ARG A 186 -8.66 -3.95 -17.04
C ARG A 186 -8.89 -4.42 -15.60
N THR A 187 -9.12 -5.72 -15.44
CA THR A 187 -9.50 -6.27 -14.14
C THR A 187 -8.40 -7.15 -13.55
N PHE A 188 -8.33 -7.18 -12.23
CA PHE A 188 -7.62 -8.15 -11.45
C PHE A 188 -8.62 -8.83 -10.52
N ARG A 189 -8.81 -10.13 -10.69
CA ARG A 189 -9.80 -10.87 -9.93
C ARG A 189 -9.16 -11.80 -8.91
N ILE A 190 -9.75 -11.83 -7.73
CA ILE A 190 -9.50 -12.84 -6.70
C ILE A 190 -10.62 -13.87 -6.78
N ARG A 191 -10.29 -15.14 -6.91
CA ARG A 191 -11.24 -16.25 -6.87
C ARG A 191 -11.06 -17.10 -5.62
N GLU A 192 -12.11 -17.82 -5.24
CA GLU A 192 -12.18 -18.55 -3.98
C GLU A 192 -11.38 -19.86 -4.03
N SER A 193 -11.42 -20.54 -5.17
CA SER A 193 -10.71 -21.81 -5.38
C SER A 193 -10.23 -21.96 -6.82
N LEU A 194 -9.41 -22.97 -7.06
CA LEU A 194 -8.98 -23.36 -8.40
C LEU A 194 -10.14 -23.86 -9.28
N ASP A 195 -11.20 -24.39 -8.66
CA ASP A 195 -12.37 -24.92 -9.35
C ASP A 195 -13.27 -23.82 -9.92
N ASN A 196 -13.15 -22.57 -9.44
CA ASN A 196 -13.87 -21.45 -10.04
C ASN A 196 -13.36 -21.24 -11.47
N PRO A 197 -14.24 -21.28 -12.50
CA PRO A 197 -13.80 -21.19 -13.89
C PRO A 197 -13.17 -19.84 -14.21
N LEU A 198 -12.24 -19.87 -15.14
CA LEU A 198 -11.73 -18.67 -15.80
C LEU A 198 -12.65 -18.33 -16.96
N THR A 199 -12.79 -17.04 -17.25
CA THR A 199 -13.35 -16.61 -18.53
C THR A 199 -12.29 -16.72 -19.64
N ASP A 200 -12.69 -16.62 -20.89
CA ASP A 200 -11.79 -16.58 -22.06
C ASP A 200 -10.80 -15.40 -22.02
N LYS A 201 -11.17 -14.34 -21.28
CA LYS A 201 -10.38 -13.12 -21.10
C LYS A 201 -9.52 -13.13 -19.81
N GLU A 202 -9.41 -14.27 -19.16
CA GLU A 202 -8.64 -14.39 -17.92
C GLU A 202 -7.50 -15.40 -18.03
N PHE A 203 -6.49 -15.24 -17.20
CA PHE A 203 -5.40 -16.20 -17.04
C PHE A 203 -4.92 -16.23 -15.57
N ILE A 204 -4.38 -17.37 -15.14
CA ILE A 204 -3.79 -17.49 -13.80
C ILE A 204 -2.54 -16.64 -13.73
N CYS A 205 -2.43 -15.79 -12.69
CA CYS A 205 -1.26 -14.93 -12.49
C CYS A 205 0.03 -15.77 -12.41
N PRO A 206 0.99 -15.62 -13.32
CA PRO A 206 2.20 -16.45 -13.33
C PRO A 206 3.05 -16.28 -12.06
N ALA A 207 3.03 -15.09 -11.45
CA ALA A 207 3.76 -14.79 -10.21
C ALA A 207 2.98 -15.22 -8.94
N SER A 208 1.83 -15.89 -9.10
CA SER A 208 1.11 -16.52 -7.99
C SER A 208 1.62 -17.95 -7.75
N LYS A 209 1.30 -18.49 -6.58
CA LYS A 209 1.66 -19.87 -6.25
C LYS A 209 0.98 -20.87 -7.21
N GLU A 210 -0.26 -20.58 -7.60
CA GLU A 210 -1.08 -21.40 -8.49
C GLU A 210 -0.58 -21.38 -9.95
N GLY A 211 0.07 -20.27 -10.34
CA GLY A 211 0.63 -20.12 -11.68
C GLY A 211 1.81 -21.03 -11.97
N GLY A 212 2.48 -21.51 -10.91
CA GLY A 212 3.56 -22.49 -11.02
C GLY A 212 4.81 -22.02 -11.78
N VAL A 213 4.87 -20.74 -12.18
CA VAL A 213 5.96 -20.17 -12.97
C VAL A 213 6.96 -19.45 -12.08
N LYS A 214 8.24 -19.75 -12.21
CA LYS A 214 9.30 -19.03 -11.49
C LYS A 214 9.51 -17.64 -12.11
N THR A 215 8.64 -16.69 -11.78
CA THR A 215 8.70 -15.31 -12.27
C THR A 215 8.37 -14.30 -11.17
N THR A 216 8.53 -13.00 -11.46
CA THR A 216 8.19 -11.90 -10.58
C THR A 216 7.26 -10.92 -11.30
N CYS A 217 6.56 -10.05 -10.55
CA CYS A 217 5.72 -9.00 -11.14
C CYS A 217 6.53 -8.07 -12.07
N GLU A 218 7.77 -7.77 -11.70
CA GLU A 218 8.70 -6.98 -12.53
C GLU A 218 8.94 -7.60 -13.91
N LYS A 219 9.10 -8.93 -13.97
CA LYS A 219 9.32 -9.66 -15.24
C LYS A 219 8.02 -9.88 -16.01
N CYS A 220 6.94 -10.17 -15.30
CA CYS A 220 5.63 -10.45 -15.89
C CYS A 220 4.96 -9.19 -16.46
N ASN A 221 4.99 -8.10 -15.70
CA ASN A 221 4.48 -6.77 -16.04
C ASN A 221 3.03 -6.69 -16.57
N SER A 222 2.17 -7.67 -16.29
CA SER A 222 0.80 -7.74 -16.86
C SER A 222 -0.23 -6.91 -16.08
N CYS A 223 0.13 -6.36 -14.90
CA CYS A 223 -0.82 -5.76 -13.97
C CYS A 223 -0.77 -4.22 -13.98
N ASN A 224 -0.84 -3.62 -15.15
CA ASN A 224 -1.05 -2.18 -15.34
C ASN A 224 -2.42 -1.92 -15.99
N GLY A 225 -2.82 -0.67 -16.10
CA GLY A 225 -4.09 -0.28 -16.73
C GLY A 225 -4.09 -0.31 -18.26
N LEU A 226 -2.92 -0.47 -18.89
CA LEU A 226 -2.80 -0.33 -20.33
C LEU A 226 -3.38 -1.53 -21.07
N ILE A 227 -4.23 -1.24 -22.06
CA ILE A 227 -4.71 -2.20 -23.04
C ILE A 227 -3.79 -2.08 -24.25
N SER A 228 -2.81 -2.95 -24.38
CA SER A 228 -1.91 -2.94 -25.54
C SER A 228 -1.55 -4.37 -26.00
N GLY A 229 -1.64 -4.63 -27.28
CA GLY A 229 -1.15 -5.84 -27.93
C GLY A 229 -1.70 -7.15 -27.33
N SER A 230 -0.81 -8.01 -26.85
CA SER A 230 -1.14 -9.30 -26.24
C SER A 230 -1.76 -9.24 -24.84
N PHE A 231 -1.84 -8.07 -24.20
CA PHE A 231 -2.37 -7.89 -22.85
C PHE A 231 -3.87 -7.60 -22.79
N HIS A 232 -4.67 -8.30 -23.64
CA HIS A 232 -6.14 -8.23 -23.54
C HIS A 232 -6.71 -9.05 -22.38
N LYS A 233 -5.92 -9.97 -21.82
CA LYS A 233 -6.36 -10.86 -20.74
C LYS A 233 -6.03 -10.30 -19.37
N SER A 234 -6.89 -10.58 -18.43
CA SER A 234 -6.82 -10.13 -17.03
C SER A 234 -6.27 -11.23 -16.13
N PRO A 235 -5.31 -10.92 -15.24
CA PRO A 235 -4.77 -11.90 -14.32
C PRO A 235 -5.75 -12.20 -13.18
N VAL A 236 -5.76 -13.46 -12.78
CA VAL A 236 -6.58 -13.98 -11.67
C VAL A 236 -5.69 -14.72 -10.68
N ILE A 237 -5.97 -14.56 -9.41
CA ILE A 237 -5.33 -15.33 -8.34
C ILE A 237 -6.36 -16.03 -7.47
N VAL A 238 -5.95 -17.10 -6.81
CA VAL A 238 -6.72 -17.68 -5.70
C VAL A 238 -6.34 -16.97 -4.41
N HIS A 239 -7.33 -16.58 -3.64
CA HIS A 239 -7.11 -15.95 -2.35
C HIS A 239 -6.86 -17.01 -1.28
N HIS A 240 -5.65 -17.05 -0.75
CA HIS A 240 -5.28 -17.92 0.37
C HIS A 240 -5.61 -17.24 1.71
N ALA A 241 -6.89 -16.92 1.94
CA ALA A 241 -7.31 -16.15 3.12
C ALA A 241 -7.09 -16.90 4.44
N ASP A 242 -7.18 -18.22 4.43
CA ASP A 242 -7.38 -18.98 5.68
C ASP A 242 -6.09 -19.27 6.44
N SER A 243 -4.94 -19.43 5.79
CA SER A 243 -3.68 -19.77 6.48
C SER A 243 -2.82 -18.58 6.88
N GLU A 244 -2.84 -17.51 6.07
CA GLU A 244 -2.03 -16.32 6.35
C GLU A 244 -2.79 -15.26 7.15
N ALA A 245 -4.11 -15.16 7.00
CA ALA A 245 -4.94 -14.24 7.76
C ALA A 245 -5.02 -14.64 9.24
N MET A 246 -5.12 -15.95 9.56
CA MET A 246 -5.03 -16.44 10.95
C MET A 246 -3.65 -16.14 11.56
N GLY A 247 -2.58 -16.36 10.83
CA GLY A 247 -1.23 -16.00 11.28
C GLY A 247 -1.01 -14.50 11.46
N SER A 248 -1.69 -13.64 10.67
CA SER A 248 -1.64 -12.19 10.82
C SER A 248 -2.50 -11.69 11.98
N MET A 249 -3.63 -12.34 12.26
CA MET A 249 -4.50 -12.03 13.39
C MET A 249 -3.83 -12.35 14.74
N TRP A 250 -3.16 -13.51 14.85
CA TRP A 250 -2.39 -13.89 16.04
C TRP A 250 -1.22 -12.94 16.31
N ARG A 251 -0.52 -12.49 15.25
CA ARG A 251 0.54 -11.48 15.34
C ARG A 251 -0.01 -10.11 15.67
N LEU A 252 -1.21 -9.77 15.19
CA LEU A 252 -1.91 -8.53 15.49
C LEU A 252 -2.33 -8.48 16.96
N GLU A 253 -2.87 -9.56 17.53
CA GLU A 253 -3.22 -9.65 18.96
C GLU A 253 -1.98 -9.48 19.86
N ARG A 254 -0.87 -10.16 19.51
CA ARG A 254 0.41 -10.04 20.23
C ARG A 254 0.96 -8.61 20.16
N TYR A 255 0.84 -7.96 18.99
CA TYR A 255 1.24 -6.58 18.79
C TYR A 255 0.34 -5.60 19.58
N ILE A 256 -0.98 -5.83 19.58
CA ILE A 256 -1.93 -5.03 20.39
C ILE A 256 -1.58 -5.10 21.86
N LYS A 257 -1.23 -6.29 22.37
CA LYS A 257 -0.78 -6.49 23.74
C LYS A 257 0.51 -5.70 24.03
N MET A 258 1.44 -5.73 23.09
CA MET A 258 2.70 -4.96 23.18
C MET A 258 2.46 -3.45 23.13
N MET A 259 1.56 -2.95 22.26
CA MET A 259 1.25 -1.52 22.15
C MET A 259 0.47 -0.98 23.34
N LYS A 260 -0.40 -1.80 23.97
CA LYS A 260 -1.01 -1.45 25.26
C LYS A 260 0.07 -1.26 26.32
N LEU A 261 1.10 -2.12 26.35
CA LEU A 261 2.23 -2.01 27.27
C LEU A 261 3.06 -0.74 27.02
N ILE A 262 3.32 -0.40 25.74
CA ILE A 262 4.06 0.81 25.35
C ILE A 262 3.27 2.08 25.66
N LYS A 263 1.95 2.08 25.40
CA LYS A 263 1.08 3.21 25.73
C LYS A 263 1.00 3.42 27.26
N TRP A 264 0.91 2.33 28.03
CA TRP A 264 0.97 2.35 29.48
C TRP A 264 2.32 2.90 29.97
N LYS A 265 3.46 2.45 29.43
CA LYS A 265 4.79 2.97 29.77
C LYS A 265 4.99 4.45 29.40
N LYS A 266 4.40 4.92 28.28
CA LYS A 266 4.45 6.34 27.89
C LYS A 266 3.54 7.22 28.76
N SER A 267 2.38 6.72 29.18
CA SER A 267 1.51 7.38 30.16
C SER A 267 2.24 7.51 31.49
N TRP A 268 2.75 6.40 31.98
CA TRP A 268 3.51 6.36 33.25
C TRP A 268 4.73 7.30 33.23
N ARG A 269 5.49 7.38 32.14
CA ARG A 269 6.60 8.34 31.99
C ARG A 269 6.13 9.79 31.99
N ARG A 270 4.99 10.12 31.43
CA ARG A 270 4.42 11.47 31.46
C ARG A 270 3.97 11.84 32.86
N ASP A 271 3.29 10.94 33.54
CA ASP A 271 2.82 11.14 34.89
C ASP A 271 4.01 11.31 35.84
N TYR A 272 5.03 10.47 35.70
CA TYR A 272 6.29 10.59 36.47
C TYR A 272 7.02 11.90 36.19
N GLN A 273 7.11 12.38 34.97
CA GLN A 273 7.74 13.66 34.63
C GLN A 273 6.92 14.85 35.16
N THR A 274 5.63 14.74 35.17
CA THR A 274 4.72 15.76 35.69
C THR A 274 4.82 15.85 37.23
N GLU A 275 4.85 14.70 37.90
CA GLU A 275 5.05 14.63 39.34
C GLU A 275 6.45 15.10 39.73
N LYS A 276 7.49 14.72 38.99
CA LYS A 276 8.85 15.18 39.22
C LYS A 276 9.01 16.70 39.06
N LYS A 277 8.24 17.30 38.13
CA LYS A 277 8.19 18.76 37.95
C LYS A 277 7.52 19.44 39.16
N LYS A 278 6.37 18.91 39.59
CA LYS A 278 5.68 19.38 40.80
C LYS A 278 6.54 19.25 42.06
N PHE A 279 7.28 18.15 42.20
CA PHE A 279 8.17 17.95 43.33
C PHE A 279 9.32 18.94 43.35
N LYS A 280 9.88 19.32 42.19
CA LYS A 280 10.92 20.37 42.11
C LYS A 280 10.37 21.78 42.37
N GLU A 281 9.09 22.04 42.12
CA GLU A 281 8.44 23.32 42.42
C GLU A 281 8.11 23.47 43.91
N VAL A 282 7.95 22.35 44.64
CA VAL A 282 7.60 22.33 46.06
C VAL A 282 8.84 22.15 46.96
N CYS A 283 9.91 21.54 46.46
CA CYS A 283 11.19 21.36 47.17
C CYS A 283 12.36 21.92 46.33
N PRO A 284 12.72 23.18 46.48
CA PRO A 284 13.80 23.83 45.71
C PRO A 284 15.21 23.56 46.27
N PHE A 285 15.47 22.34 46.78
CA PHE A 285 16.80 21.92 47.20
C PHE A 285 17.35 20.78 46.37
#